data_20274f36fb3e56bdb2d02c2ef3a9c2ac
#
_entry.id   20274f36fb3e56bdb2d02c2ef3a9c2ac
#
_cell.length_a   1.000
_cell.length_b   1.000
_cell.length_c   1.000
_cell.angle_alpha   90.00
_cell.angle_beta   90.00
_cell.angle_gamma   90.00
#
_symmetry.space_group_name_H-M   'P 1'
#
loop_
_entity.id
_entity.type
_entity.pdbx_description
1 polymer ?
#
loop_
_entity_poly.entity_id
_entity_poly.type
_entity_poly.pdbx_seq_one_letter_code
_entity_poly.pdbx_strand_id
1 'polypeptide(L)'
;MVHPVLVERGAHRTWLKWHRARRKATDPVFTGARILEGMRLGASVEVDLVIHADHGCAVLHNFALEKETTGTGLVRETPSDVLRGLHLRGNDGAVLPDRVMLLEDLCALLVEQPPRQGALLQLDFKEELAALDGRTIANFAKSVGPVADAFILSGGDIGAIRALSHAIPALRTGYDPCYGESLARLKATGDFAAFIGEALIAAPQADMIYLAFELVLAAENAGFDIVAPIHAAGKTIDAWTIRQVTPASLEQVERLLALKVDQITTDDPEGLHAALAP
;
A
#
# COMPACT_ATOMS: atom_id res chain seq x y z
N MET A 1 18.05 -4.47 -19.12
CA MET A 1 16.65 -3.97 -19.10
C MET A 1 16.51 -3.12 -17.85
N VAL A 2 16.09 -1.86 -17.97
CA VAL A 2 15.75 -1.01 -16.84
C VAL A 2 14.43 -1.56 -16.26
N HIS A 3 14.42 -1.93 -14.97
CA HIS A 3 13.19 -2.38 -14.34
C HIS A 3 12.30 -1.16 -14.05
N PRO A 4 10.99 -1.23 -14.31
CA PRO A 4 10.08 -0.10 -14.15
C PRO A 4 9.74 0.10 -12.66
N VAL A 5 10.67 0.64 -11.91
CA VAL A 5 10.50 0.87 -10.47
C VAL A 5 10.46 2.36 -10.11
N LEU A 6 10.93 3.25 -10.99
CA LEU A 6 10.92 4.70 -10.74
C LEU A 6 10.95 5.51 -12.04
N VAL A 7 10.56 6.78 -11.92
CA VAL A 7 10.68 7.82 -12.95
C VAL A 7 11.54 8.94 -12.40
N GLU A 8 12.44 9.50 -13.22
CA GLU A 8 13.27 10.64 -12.85
C GLU A 8 12.80 11.89 -13.60
N ARG A 9 12.69 13.01 -12.90
CA ARG A 9 12.45 14.34 -13.45
C ARG A 9 13.43 15.32 -12.83
N GLY A 10 14.47 15.70 -13.58
CA GLY A 10 15.61 16.45 -13.03
C GLY A 10 16.33 15.64 -11.95
N ALA A 11 16.46 16.21 -10.75
CA ALA A 11 17.08 15.54 -9.60
C ALA A 11 16.08 14.77 -8.73
N HIS A 12 14.77 14.85 -9.00
CA HIS A 12 13.74 14.17 -8.22
C HIS A 12 13.46 12.78 -8.78
N ARG A 13 13.23 11.83 -7.86
CA ARG A 13 12.90 10.43 -8.15
C ARG A 13 11.54 10.10 -7.59
N THR A 14 10.65 9.61 -8.43
CA THR A 14 9.32 9.12 -8.05
C THR A 14 9.24 7.62 -8.27
N TRP A 15 8.97 6.87 -7.21
CA TRP A 15 8.78 5.43 -7.29
C TRP A 15 7.42 5.10 -7.92
N LEU A 16 7.39 4.05 -8.76
CA LEU A 16 6.15 3.47 -9.27
C LEU A 16 5.82 2.23 -8.44
N LYS A 17 4.88 2.38 -7.52
CA LYS A 17 4.49 1.30 -6.61
C LYS A 17 3.51 0.35 -7.29
N TRP A 18 3.75 -0.94 -7.12
CA TRP A 18 2.94 -2.03 -7.64
C TRP A 18 1.72 -2.24 -6.74
N HIS A 19 0.58 -1.64 -7.08
CA HIS A 19 -0.66 -1.78 -6.33
C HIS A 19 -1.15 -3.24 -6.35
N ARG A 20 -1.35 -3.82 -5.17
CA ARG A 20 -1.74 -5.23 -4.98
C ARG A 20 -0.81 -6.22 -5.71
N ALA A 21 0.48 -5.88 -5.69
CA ALA A 21 1.54 -6.66 -6.35
C ALA A 21 1.38 -6.82 -7.88
N ARG A 22 0.61 -5.97 -8.56
CA ARG A 22 0.51 -5.98 -10.02
C ARG A 22 1.70 -5.27 -10.67
N ARG A 23 2.33 -5.92 -11.61
CA ARG A 23 3.36 -5.35 -12.46
C ARG A 23 2.75 -4.75 -13.74
N LYS A 24 1.61 -5.31 -14.19
CA LYS A 24 0.79 -4.85 -15.31
C LYS A 24 -0.66 -4.82 -14.91
N ALA A 25 -1.46 -3.95 -15.54
CA ALA A 25 -2.90 -3.88 -15.29
C ALA A 25 -3.64 -5.21 -15.46
N THR A 26 -3.12 -6.09 -16.31
CA THR A 26 -3.69 -7.43 -16.57
C THR A 26 -3.29 -8.49 -15.54
N ASP A 27 -2.27 -8.23 -14.72
CA ASP A 27 -1.83 -9.20 -13.70
C ASP A 27 -2.94 -9.39 -12.64
N PRO A 28 -3.11 -10.61 -12.13
CA PRO A 28 -3.95 -10.85 -10.97
C PRO A 28 -3.33 -10.20 -9.73
N VAL A 29 -4.18 -9.89 -8.74
CA VAL A 29 -3.74 -9.31 -7.47
C VAL A 29 -3.15 -10.38 -6.53
N PHE A 30 -2.28 -9.96 -5.61
CA PHE A 30 -1.80 -10.71 -4.43
C PHE A 30 -1.10 -12.05 -4.72
N THR A 31 -0.64 -12.31 -5.94
CA THR A 31 0.09 -13.55 -6.19
C THR A 31 1.46 -13.50 -5.53
N GLY A 32 1.81 -14.56 -4.78
CA GLY A 32 3.09 -14.65 -4.08
C GLY A 32 4.28 -14.49 -5.03
N ALA A 33 4.18 -15.05 -6.25
CA ALA A 33 5.22 -14.93 -7.27
C ALA A 33 5.49 -13.47 -7.66
N ARG A 34 4.44 -12.61 -7.78
CA ARG A 34 4.61 -11.18 -8.11
C ARG A 34 5.15 -10.38 -6.95
N ILE A 35 4.71 -10.67 -5.71
CA ILE A 35 5.28 -10.03 -4.52
C ILE A 35 6.78 -10.28 -4.46
N LEU A 36 7.22 -11.54 -4.52
CA LEU A 36 8.62 -11.91 -4.47
C LEU A 36 9.42 -11.35 -5.65
N GLU A 37 8.85 -11.33 -6.85
CA GLU A 37 9.46 -10.69 -8.02
C GLU A 37 9.73 -9.21 -7.77
N GLY A 38 8.72 -8.46 -7.31
CA GLY A 38 8.85 -7.03 -7.01
C GLY A 38 9.95 -6.77 -5.97
N MET A 39 9.94 -7.53 -4.88
CA MET A 39 10.94 -7.40 -3.82
C MET A 39 12.36 -7.74 -4.31
N ARG A 40 12.52 -8.76 -5.15
CA ARG A 40 13.81 -9.12 -5.76
C ARG A 40 14.30 -8.06 -6.76
N LEU A 41 13.40 -7.36 -7.44
CA LEU A 41 13.73 -6.30 -8.39
C LEU A 41 14.06 -4.96 -7.71
N GLY A 42 13.74 -4.80 -6.44
CA GLY A 42 13.89 -3.54 -5.70
C GLY A 42 12.72 -2.59 -5.90
N ALA A 43 11.54 -3.12 -6.22
CA ALA A 43 10.33 -2.34 -6.39
C ALA A 43 9.74 -1.90 -5.04
N SER A 44 8.91 -0.86 -5.07
CA SER A 44 7.90 -0.62 -4.06
C SER A 44 6.66 -1.43 -4.44
N VAL A 45 6.19 -2.26 -3.52
CA VAL A 45 5.03 -3.16 -3.72
C VAL A 45 4.04 -2.89 -2.60
N GLU A 46 2.75 -3.02 -2.87
CA GLU A 46 1.70 -2.92 -1.86
C GLU A 46 0.89 -4.20 -1.83
N VAL A 47 0.49 -4.58 -0.62
CA VAL A 47 -0.49 -5.63 -0.36
C VAL A 47 -1.40 -5.22 0.79
N ASP A 48 -2.66 -5.65 0.70
CA ASP A 48 -3.68 -5.42 1.72
C ASP A 48 -3.65 -6.54 2.78
N LEU A 49 -3.96 -6.20 4.02
CA LEU A 49 -4.04 -7.15 5.13
C LEU A 49 -5.40 -7.14 5.80
N VAL A 50 -5.98 -8.34 5.97
CA VAL A 50 -7.23 -8.58 6.72
C VAL A 50 -6.99 -9.67 7.75
N ILE A 51 -7.49 -9.48 8.98
CA ILE A 51 -7.34 -10.45 10.07
C ILE A 51 -8.19 -11.70 9.81
N HIS A 52 -7.62 -12.88 10.08
CA HIS A 52 -8.32 -14.18 10.01
C HIS A 52 -8.60 -14.78 11.40
N ALA A 53 -9.35 -15.89 11.47
CA ALA A 53 -9.84 -16.48 12.71
C ALA A 53 -8.74 -16.85 13.72
N ASP A 54 -7.53 -17.17 13.27
CA ASP A 54 -6.40 -17.54 14.15
C ASP A 54 -5.56 -16.35 14.60
N HIS A 55 -6.08 -15.11 14.47
CA HIS A 55 -5.41 -13.87 14.88
C HIS A 55 -4.09 -13.56 14.13
N GLY A 56 -3.98 -13.99 12.87
CA GLY A 56 -2.97 -13.58 11.91
C GLY A 56 -3.61 -12.73 10.80
N CYS A 57 -2.85 -12.43 9.74
CA CYS A 57 -3.35 -11.65 8.61
C CYS A 57 -3.27 -12.44 7.30
N ALA A 58 -4.34 -12.38 6.52
CA ALA A 58 -4.36 -12.81 5.13
C ALA A 58 -4.02 -11.65 4.20
N VAL A 59 -3.30 -11.92 3.12
CA VAL A 59 -3.01 -10.95 2.06
C VAL A 59 -4.21 -10.90 1.12
N LEU A 60 -5.20 -10.13 1.52
CA LEU A 60 -6.49 -9.92 0.84
C LEU A 60 -6.98 -8.49 1.12
N HIS A 61 -7.77 -7.94 0.21
CA HIS A 61 -8.37 -6.61 0.40
C HIS A 61 -9.78 -6.66 0.98
N ASN A 62 -10.57 -7.65 0.57
CA ASN A 62 -11.97 -7.73 0.95
C ASN A 62 -12.13 -8.55 2.24
N PHE A 63 -13.03 -8.11 3.12
CA PHE A 63 -13.40 -8.87 4.31
C PHE A 63 -14.16 -10.16 3.99
N ALA A 64 -14.80 -10.24 2.82
CA ALA A 64 -15.50 -11.42 2.32
C ALA A 64 -14.66 -12.14 1.25
N LEU A 65 -14.60 -13.46 1.32
CA LEU A 65 -13.74 -14.31 0.50
C LEU A 65 -14.13 -14.40 -0.97
N GLU A 66 -15.44 -14.26 -1.28
CA GLU A 66 -16.02 -14.58 -2.59
C GLU A 66 -15.44 -13.80 -3.76
N LYS A 67 -15.00 -12.56 -3.50
CA LYS A 67 -14.54 -11.67 -4.57
C LYS A 67 -13.15 -12.02 -5.07
N GLU A 68 -12.28 -12.47 -4.16
CA GLU A 68 -10.84 -12.64 -4.44
C GLU A 68 -10.40 -14.09 -4.42
N THR A 69 -11.26 -14.99 -3.88
CA THR A 69 -10.89 -16.39 -3.66
C THR A 69 -12.00 -17.35 -4.07
N THR A 70 -11.70 -18.64 -4.00
CA THR A 70 -12.68 -19.72 -4.16
C THR A 70 -13.51 -20.00 -2.90
N GLY A 71 -13.21 -19.31 -1.79
CA GLY A 71 -13.92 -19.45 -0.52
C GLY A 71 -15.21 -18.64 -0.46
N THR A 72 -15.96 -18.83 0.63
CA THR A 72 -17.19 -18.10 0.97
C THR A 72 -17.17 -17.71 2.44
N GLY A 73 -17.82 -16.60 2.78
CA GLY A 73 -17.91 -16.09 4.15
C GLY A 73 -16.83 -15.05 4.47
N LEU A 74 -16.65 -14.78 5.75
CA LEU A 74 -15.75 -13.74 6.20
C LEU A 74 -14.33 -14.26 6.47
N VAL A 75 -13.32 -13.51 6.05
CA VAL A 75 -11.91 -13.81 6.33
C VAL A 75 -11.70 -13.97 7.85
N ARG A 76 -12.29 -13.07 8.66
CA ARG A 76 -12.18 -13.07 10.12
C ARG A 76 -12.73 -14.35 10.78
N GLU A 77 -13.64 -15.06 10.13
CA GLU A 77 -14.25 -16.29 10.63
C GLU A 77 -13.59 -17.55 10.06
N THR A 78 -12.62 -17.39 9.17
CA THR A 78 -11.98 -18.51 8.44
C THR A 78 -10.60 -18.82 9.04
N PRO A 79 -10.37 -20.08 9.44
CA PRO A 79 -9.06 -20.53 9.94
C PRO A 79 -7.96 -20.46 8.88
N SER A 80 -6.73 -20.29 9.34
CA SER A 80 -5.55 -20.12 8.49
C SER A 80 -5.26 -21.31 7.57
N ASP A 81 -5.50 -22.54 8.02
CA ASP A 81 -5.34 -23.75 7.21
C ASP A 81 -6.36 -23.82 6.07
N VAL A 82 -7.60 -23.39 6.31
CA VAL A 82 -8.63 -23.27 5.28
C VAL A 82 -8.23 -22.19 4.26
N LEU A 83 -7.80 -21.01 4.71
CA LEU A 83 -7.35 -19.93 3.82
C LEU A 83 -6.22 -20.39 2.89
N ARG A 84 -5.20 -21.09 3.41
CA ARG A 84 -4.11 -21.66 2.60
C ARG A 84 -4.58 -22.66 1.55
N GLY A 85 -5.75 -23.27 1.76
CA GLY A 85 -6.38 -24.17 0.80
C GLY A 85 -7.11 -23.47 -0.34
N LEU A 86 -7.48 -22.18 -0.17
CA LEU A 86 -8.25 -21.43 -1.16
C LEU A 86 -7.36 -20.93 -2.30
N HIS A 87 -7.93 -20.94 -3.50
CA HIS A 87 -7.31 -20.35 -4.67
C HIS A 87 -7.73 -18.90 -4.85
N LEU A 88 -6.81 -18.06 -5.34
CA LEU A 88 -7.12 -16.70 -5.78
C LEU A 88 -7.97 -16.73 -7.07
N ARG A 89 -8.67 -15.63 -7.33
CA ARG A 89 -9.37 -15.36 -8.59
C ARG A 89 -8.66 -14.29 -9.38
N GLY A 90 -8.63 -14.46 -10.69
CA GLY A 90 -8.18 -13.44 -11.62
C GLY A 90 -9.16 -12.27 -11.75
N ASN A 91 -8.75 -11.23 -12.48
CA ASN A 91 -9.57 -10.04 -12.75
C ASN A 91 -10.89 -10.37 -13.48
N ASP A 92 -10.93 -11.48 -14.20
CA ASP A 92 -12.10 -12.03 -14.91
C ASP A 92 -12.93 -13.00 -14.06
N GLY A 93 -12.52 -13.22 -12.79
CA GLY A 93 -13.14 -14.17 -11.87
C GLY A 93 -12.71 -15.64 -12.07
N ALA A 94 -11.83 -15.93 -13.03
CA ALA A 94 -11.29 -17.28 -13.22
C ALA A 94 -10.47 -17.73 -12.02
N VAL A 95 -10.53 -19.03 -11.69
CA VAL A 95 -9.73 -19.60 -10.61
C VAL A 95 -8.27 -19.72 -11.05
N LEU A 96 -7.37 -19.17 -10.24
CA LEU A 96 -5.93 -19.21 -10.48
C LEU A 96 -5.28 -20.44 -9.81
N PRO A 97 -4.10 -20.86 -10.27
CA PRO A 97 -3.30 -21.86 -9.55
C PRO A 97 -2.75 -21.31 -8.23
N ASP A 98 -2.63 -19.98 -8.10
CA ASP A 98 -2.14 -19.30 -6.91
C ASP A 98 -3.13 -19.41 -5.76
N ARG A 99 -2.57 -19.56 -4.55
CA ARG A 99 -3.36 -19.69 -3.33
C ARG A 99 -3.29 -18.41 -2.50
N VAL A 100 -4.24 -18.28 -1.56
CA VAL A 100 -4.21 -17.20 -0.58
C VAL A 100 -2.90 -17.26 0.21
N MET A 101 -2.19 -16.14 0.25
CA MET A 101 -0.96 -15.94 1.02
C MET A 101 -1.32 -15.43 2.41
N LEU A 102 -0.73 -15.99 3.46
CA LEU A 102 -0.79 -15.42 4.79
C LEU A 102 0.48 -14.61 5.08
N LEU A 103 0.36 -13.62 5.96
CA LEU A 103 1.48 -12.71 6.28
C LEU A 103 2.69 -13.46 6.83
N GLU A 104 2.48 -14.43 7.71
CA GLU A 104 3.56 -15.26 8.26
C GLU A 104 4.28 -16.09 7.19
N ASP A 105 3.54 -16.61 6.21
CA ASP A 105 4.11 -17.38 5.09
C ASP A 105 4.92 -16.46 4.17
N LEU A 106 4.40 -15.25 3.87
CA LEU A 106 5.10 -14.23 3.10
C LEU A 106 6.40 -13.80 3.80
N CYS A 107 6.35 -13.54 5.10
CA CYS A 107 7.52 -13.16 5.87
C CYS A 107 8.58 -14.28 5.89
N ALA A 108 8.17 -15.54 6.04
CA ALA A 108 9.08 -16.68 5.98
C ALA A 108 9.79 -16.78 4.61
N LEU A 109 9.06 -16.59 3.52
CA LEU A 109 9.64 -16.56 2.16
C LEU A 109 10.63 -15.40 1.98
N LEU A 110 10.37 -14.23 2.57
CA LEU A 110 11.27 -13.08 2.50
C LEU A 110 12.53 -13.23 3.38
N VAL A 111 12.46 -14.04 4.45
CA VAL A 111 13.65 -14.46 5.20
C VAL A 111 14.53 -15.39 4.35
N GLU A 112 13.90 -16.35 3.65
CA GLU A 112 14.62 -17.29 2.78
C GLU A 112 15.17 -16.64 1.50
N GLN A 113 14.44 -15.67 0.97
CA GLN A 113 14.75 -14.92 -0.24
C GLN A 113 14.78 -13.41 0.05
N PRO A 114 15.86 -12.92 0.66
CA PRO A 114 15.93 -11.52 1.11
C PRO A 114 15.63 -10.52 -0.02
N PRO A 115 14.84 -9.50 0.26
CA PRO A 115 14.56 -8.42 -0.68
C PRO A 115 15.84 -7.73 -1.14
N ARG A 116 15.83 -7.23 -2.37
CA ARG A 116 16.90 -6.35 -2.84
C ARG A 116 16.92 -5.07 -1.98
N GLN A 117 18.11 -4.58 -1.68
CA GLN A 117 18.26 -3.31 -0.97
C GLN A 117 17.47 -2.19 -1.66
N GLY A 118 16.65 -1.47 -0.89
CA GLY A 118 15.76 -0.41 -1.37
C GLY A 118 14.38 -0.89 -1.78
N ALA A 119 14.12 -2.20 -1.85
CA ALA A 119 12.76 -2.70 -2.00
C ALA A 119 11.92 -2.32 -0.77
N LEU A 120 10.65 -2.02 -1.00
CA LEU A 120 9.71 -1.66 0.05
C LEU A 120 8.38 -2.37 -0.16
N LEU A 121 7.93 -3.16 0.83
CA LEU A 121 6.61 -3.75 0.83
C LEU A 121 5.69 -2.99 1.78
N GLN A 122 4.69 -2.31 1.22
CA GLN A 122 3.62 -1.71 2.00
C GLN A 122 2.64 -2.80 2.42
N LEU A 123 2.39 -2.87 3.71
CA LEU A 123 1.35 -3.66 4.34
C LEU A 123 0.20 -2.71 4.66
N ASP A 124 -0.84 -2.68 3.81
CA ASP A 124 -1.99 -1.79 4.00
C ASP A 124 -3.05 -2.48 4.86
N PHE A 125 -3.08 -2.13 6.14
CA PHE A 125 -3.97 -2.74 7.12
C PHE A 125 -5.38 -2.18 7.02
N LYS A 126 -6.35 -3.07 6.76
CA LYS A 126 -7.72 -2.68 6.40
C LYS A 126 -8.67 -2.53 7.58
N GLU A 127 -8.26 -2.93 8.78
CA GLU A 127 -9.13 -2.92 9.93
C GLU A 127 -8.80 -1.82 10.93
N GLU A 128 -9.73 -1.50 11.81
CA GLU A 128 -9.59 -0.48 12.83
C GLU A 128 -8.98 -1.04 14.12
N LEU A 129 -8.54 -0.17 15.02
CA LEU A 129 -7.98 -0.51 16.32
C LEU A 129 -8.89 -1.46 17.12
N ALA A 130 -10.22 -1.25 17.04
CA ALA A 130 -11.20 -2.10 17.73
C ALA A 130 -11.18 -3.57 17.26
N ALA A 131 -10.62 -3.86 16.11
CA ALA A 131 -10.48 -5.21 15.59
C ALA A 131 -9.26 -5.95 16.16
N LEU A 132 -8.30 -5.25 16.74
CA LEU A 132 -7.06 -5.81 17.26
C LEU A 132 -7.25 -6.35 18.68
N ASP A 133 -6.60 -7.47 18.94
CA ASP A 133 -6.38 -8.00 20.29
C ASP A 133 -4.89 -8.30 20.51
N GLY A 134 -4.55 -8.68 21.73
CA GLY A 134 -3.15 -8.96 22.10
C GLY A 134 -2.52 -10.12 21.32
N ARG A 135 -3.32 -11.10 20.87
CA ARG A 135 -2.82 -12.23 20.05
C ARG A 135 -2.50 -11.77 18.64
N THR A 136 -3.37 -10.98 18.03
CA THR A 136 -3.16 -10.42 16.71
C THR A 136 -1.89 -9.56 16.67
N ILE A 137 -1.72 -8.68 17.67
CA ILE A 137 -0.52 -7.83 17.77
C ILE A 137 0.75 -8.69 17.94
N ALA A 138 0.71 -9.71 18.79
CA ALA A 138 1.84 -10.60 19.03
C ALA A 138 2.19 -11.43 17.78
N ASN A 139 1.20 -11.97 17.07
CA ASN A 139 1.39 -12.72 15.83
C ASN A 139 1.97 -11.84 14.72
N PHE A 140 1.45 -10.62 14.57
CA PHE A 140 1.97 -9.64 13.62
C PHE A 140 3.44 -9.33 13.92
N ALA A 141 3.78 -8.99 15.16
CA ALA A 141 5.14 -8.68 15.57
C ALA A 141 6.11 -9.85 15.36
N LYS A 142 5.67 -11.07 15.65
CA LYS A 142 6.45 -12.28 15.43
C LYS A 142 6.75 -12.52 13.94
N SER A 143 5.77 -12.30 13.08
CA SER A 143 5.90 -12.53 11.63
C SER A 143 6.76 -11.44 10.98
N VAL A 144 6.46 -10.16 11.25
CA VAL A 144 7.07 -9.02 10.58
C VAL A 144 8.47 -8.71 11.12
N GLY A 145 8.71 -8.91 12.42
CA GLY A 145 9.97 -8.52 13.07
C GLY A 145 11.24 -8.94 12.34
N PRO A 146 11.39 -10.19 11.86
CA PRO A 146 12.58 -10.66 11.16
C PRO A 146 12.89 -9.96 9.84
N VAL A 147 11.90 -9.31 9.19
CA VAL A 147 11.99 -8.67 7.86
C VAL A 147 11.49 -7.23 7.87
N ALA A 148 11.37 -6.62 9.05
CA ALA A 148 10.76 -5.31 9.25
C ALA A 148 11.39 -4.19 8.40
N ASP A 149 12.70 -4.24 8.17
CA ASP A 149 13.44 -3.24 7.39
C ASP A 149 12.95 -3.11 5.93
N ALA A 150 12.34 -4.18 5.41
CA ALA A 150 11.79 -4.19 4.06
C ALA A 150 10.33 -3.73 3.99
N PHE A 151 9.71 -3.42 5.15
CA PHE A 151 8.28 -3.14 5.24
C PHE A 151 7.97 -1.72 5.66
N ILE A 152 6.78 -1.26 5.25
CA ILE A 152 6.10 -0.09 5.79
C ILE A 152 4.65 -0.47 6.08
N LEU A 153 4.19 -0.28 7.31
CA LEU A 153 2.82 -0.53 7.72
C LEU A 153 1.99 0.74 7.57
N SER A 154 0.88 0.65 6.87
CA SER A 154 -0.03 1.77 6.64
C SER A 154 -1.50 1.38 6.86
N GLY A 155 -2.36 2.37 6.90
CA GLY A 155 -3.80 2.23 6.98
C GLY A 155 -4.49 3.54 7.34
N GLY A 156 -5.82 3.52 7.33
CA GLY A 156 -6.65 4.68 7.67
C GLY A 156 -6.82 4.90 9.18
N ASP A 157 -6.63 3.86 10.01
CA ASP A 157 -6.69 3.99 11.48
C ASP A 157 -5.29 4.07 12.08
N ILE A 158 -4.86 5.28 12.42
CA ILE A 158 -3.53 5.51 13.02
C ILE A 158 -3.37 4.83 14.39
N GLY A 159 -4.48 4.57 15.11
CA GLY A 159 -4.47 3.81 16.36
C GLY A 159 -4.07 2.35 16.13
N ALA A 160 -4.62 1.71 15.08
CA ALA A 160 -4.26 0.36 14.68
C ALA A 160 -2.79 0.28 14.24
N ILE A 161 -2.33 1.24 13.42
CA ILE A 161 -0.94 1.31 12.96
C ILE A 161 0.03 1.41 14.14
N ARG A 162 -0.25 2.28 15.10
CA ARG A 162 0.57 2.42 16.33
C ARG A 162 0.59 1.14 17.16
N ALA A 163 -0.56 0.49 17.34
CA ALA A 163 -0.66 -0.74 18.13
C ALA A 163 0.18 -1.88 17.51
N LEU A 164 0.12 -2.05 16.19
CA LEU A 164 0.85 -3.10 15.47
C LEU A 164 2.36 -2.80 15.39
N SER A 165 2.77 -1.55 15.19
CA SER A 165 4.18 -1.18 15.02
C SER A 165 4.94 -1.02 16.35
N HIS A 166 4.25 -0.82 17.48
CA HIS A 166 4.86 -0.50 18.78
C HIS A 166 5.98 -1.49 19.19
N ALA A 167 5.79 -2.77 18.94
CA ALA A 167 6.74 -3.82 19.30
C ALA A 167 7.82 -4.08 18.25
N ILE A 168 7.85 -3.31 17.15
CA ILE A 168 8.74 -3.53 16.00
C ILE A 168 9.44 -2.21 15.64
N PRO A 169 10.49 -1.79 16.37
CA PRO A 169 11.13 -0.49 16.18
C PRO A 169 11.69 -0.23 14.77
N ALA A 170 12.06 -1.28 14.04
CA ALA A 170 12.58 -1.18 12.67
C ALA A 170 11.49 -1.03 11.60
N LEU A 171 10.22 -1.26 11.95
CA LEU A 171 9.11 -1.17 11.02
C LEU A 171 8.78 0.30 10.74
N ARG A 172 8.91 0.71 9.49
CA ARG A 172 8.42 2.01 9.02
C ARG A 172 6.90 2.08 9.06
N THR A 173 6.37 3.28 9.24
CA THR A 173 4.93 3.50 9.28
C THR A 173 4.48 4.56 8.29
N GLY A 174 3.26 4.43 7.82
CA GLY A 174 2.59 5.39 6.97
C GLY A 174 1.17 5.64 7.43
N TYR A 175 0.60 6.77 7.02
CA TYR A 175 -0.76 7.14 7.38
C TYR A 175 -1.54 7.63 6.16
N ASP A 176 -2.76 7.12 6.02
CA ASP A 176 -3.71 7.57 5.01
C ASP A 176 -4.86 8.34 5.67
N PRO A 177 -4.90 9.68 5.57
CA PRO A 177 -5.98 10.50 6.10
C PRO A 177 -7.22 10.58 5.19
N CYS A 178 -7.21 9.92 4.01
CA CYS A 178 -8.27 10.02 3.01
C CYS A 178 -9.53 9.20 3.36
N TYR A 179 -9.83 9.03 4.64
CA TYR A 179 -10.98 8.29 5.15
C TYR A 179 -11.75 9.07 6.22
N GLY A 180 -12.96 8.60 6.51
CA GLY A 180 -13.76 9.02 7.65
C GLY A 180 -14.03 10.50 7.71
N GLU A 181 -14.01 11.05 8.93
CA GLU A 181 -14.36 12.44 9.20
C GLU A 181 -13.37 13.45 8.61
N SER A 182 -12.11 13.12 8.51
CA SER A 182 -11.06 13.97 7.96
C SER A 182 -11.35 14.33 6.50
N LEU A 183 -11.63 13.31 5.68
CA LEU A 183 -12.00 13.50 4.27
C LEU A 183 -13.37 14.20 4.13
N ALA A 184 -14.34 13.86 4.99
CA ALA A 184 -15.66 14.51 4.97
C ALA A 184 -15.54 16.01 5.26
N ARG A 185 -14.72 16.39 6.23
CA ARG A 185 -14.44 17.78 6.60
C ARG A 185 -13.74 18.53 5.45
N LEU A 186 -12.70 17.92 4.84
CA LEU A 186 -12.05 18.50 3.68
C LEU A 186 -13.04 18.78 2.54
N LYS A 187 -13.91 17.82 2.22
CA LYS A 187 -14.94 17.98 1.18
C LYS A 187 -15.92 19.11 1.47
N ALA A 188 -16.22 19.33 2.75
CA ALA A 188 -17.15 20.40 3.17
C ALA A 188 -16.49 21.80 3.17
N THR A 189 -15.20 21.89 3.48
CA THR A 189 -14.51 23.17 3.70
C THR A 189 -13.60 23.58 2.55
N GLY A 190 -13.04 22.62 1.80
CA GLY A 190 -11.96 22.85 0.84
C GLY A 190 -10.64 23.27 1.48
N ASP A 191 -10.49 23.12 2.81
CA ASP A 191 -9.31 23.55 3.55
C ASP A 191 -8.22 22.46 3.54
N PHE A 192 -7.43 22.45 2.47
CA PHE A 192 -6.31 21.52 2.31
C PHE A 192 -5.20 21.74 3.36
N ALA A 193 -5.02 23.00 3.81
CA ALA A 193 -3.99 23.31 4.81
C ALA A 193 -4.36 22.70 6.18
N ALA A 194 -5.61 22.85 6.61
CA ALA A 194 -6.09 22.21 7.83
C ALA A 194 -6.04 20.67 7.71
N PHE A 195 -6.48 20.11 6.58
CA PHE A 195 -6.49 18.67 6.35
C PHE A 195 -5.11 18.04 6.51
N ILE A 196 -4.08 18.59 5.83
CA ILE A 196 -2.74 18.02 5.91
C ILE A 196 -2.06 18.34 7.26
N GLY A 197 -2.35 19.50 7.85
CA GLY A 197 -1.87 19.88 9.18
C GLY A 197 -2.36 18.88 10.24
N GLU A 198 -3.65 18.55 10.23
CA GLU A 198 -4.25 17.53 11.12
C GLU A 198 -3.63 16.15 10.89
N ALA A 199 -3.41 15.73 9.64
CA ALA A 199 -2.77 14.45 9.32
C ALA A 199 -1.34 14.35 9.88
N LEU A 200 -0.54 15.42 9.74
CA LEU A 200 0.82 15.48 10.27
C LEU A 200 0.85 15.45 11.81
N ILE A 201 -0.13 16.10 12.46
CA ILE A 201 -0.30 16.06 13.92
C ILE A 201 -0.75 14.67 14.38
N ALA A 202 -1.68 14.05 13.67
CA ALA A 202 -2.17 12.72 13.99
C ALA A 202 -1.10 11.63 13.83
N ALA A 203 -0.18 11.77 12.88
CA ALA A 203 0.84 10.78 12.57
C ALA A 203 2.27 11.37 12.58
N PRO A 204 2.75 11.90 13.73
CA PRO A 204 4.06 12.58 13.79
C PRO A 204 5.23 11.63 13.49
N GLN A 205 5.06 10.32 13.74
CA GLN A 205 6.10 9.30 13.54
C GLN A 205 6.00 8.58 12.17
N ALA A 206 4.96 8.88 11.36
CA ALA A 206 4.86 8.27 10.04
C ALA A 206 6.02 8.73 9.14
N ASP A 207 6.57 7.81 8.38
CA ASP A 207 7.60 8.08 7.37
C ASP A 207 6.98 8.56 6.07
N MET A 208 5.74 8.13 5.77
CA MET A 208 5.03 8.41 4.52
C MET A 208 3.57 8.80 4.78
N ILE A 209 3.07 9.78 4.04
CA ILE A 209 1.65 10.14 3.97
C ILE A 209 1.09 9.64 2.64
N TYR A 210 -0.03 8.92 2.70
CA TYR A 210 -0.72 8.36 1.54
C TYR A 210 -1.92 9.25 1.20
N LEU A 211 -1.98 9.77 -0.02
CA LEU A 211 -3.08 10.62 -0.48
C LEU A 211 -3.67 10.10 -1.78
N ALA A 212 -5.00 10.15 -1.91
CA ALA A 212 -5.64 9.96 -3.19
C ALA A 212 -5.08 10.97 -4.20
N PHE A 213 -4.64 10.51 -5.38
CA PHE A 213 -4.01 11.41 -6.37
C PHE A 213 -4.97 12.52 -6.81
N GLU A 214 -6.27 12.26 -6.86
CA GLU A 214 -7.29 13.25 -7.18
C GLU A 214 -7.33 14.38 -6.14
N LEU A 215 -7.05 14.06 -4.86
CA LEU A 215 -6.97 15.05 -3.79
C LEU A 215 -5.72 15.93 -3.95
N VAL A 216 -4.58 15.33 -4.30
CA VAL A 216 -3.34 16.08 -4.57
C VAL A 216 -3.56 17.08 -5.71
N LEU A 217 -4.17 16.64 -6.81
CA LEU A 217 -4.48 17.48 -7.96
C LEU A 217 -5.58 18.52 -7.66
N ALA A 218 -6.54 18.21 -6.78
CA ALA A 218 -7.55 19.17 -6.35
C ALA A 218 -6.92 20.29 -5.51
N ALA A 219 -5.96 19.98 -4.64
CA ALA A 219 -5.19 20.97 -3.89
C ALA A 219 -4.40 21.90 -4.83
N GLU A 220 -3.70 21.32 -5.82
CA GLU A 220 -2.99 22.10 -6.85
C GLU A 220 -3.93 23.04 -7.62
N ASN A 221 -5.10 22.54 -8.07
CA ASN A 221 -6.11 23.36 -8.75
C ASN A 221 -6.64 24.51 -7.87
N ALA A 222 -6.65 24.31 -6.54
CA ALA A 222 -7.00 25.36 -5.58
C ALA A 222 -5.81 26.31 -5.24
N GLY A 223 -4.64 26.12 -5.87
CA GLY A 223 -3.44 26.90 -5.64
C GLY A 223 -2.68 26.52 -4.36
N PHE A 224 -2.93 25.33 -3.79
CA PHE A 224 -2.26 24.85 -2.59
C PHE A 224 -1.32 23.67 -2.91
N ASP A 225 -0.03 23.84 -2.66
CA ASP A 225 0.95 22.78 -2.74
C ASP A 225 0.87 21.91 -1.48
N ILE A 226 0.16 20.78 -1.58
CA ILE A 226 -0.04 19.85 -0.47
C ILE A 226 1.22 18.99 -0.18
N VAL A 227 2.16 18.91 -1.13
CA VAL A 227 3.40 18.13 -1.00
C VAL A 227 4.41 18.89 -0.11
N ALA A 228 4.49 20.20 -0.26
CA ALA A 228 5.46 21.03 0.46
C ALA A 228 5.39 20.88 1.99
N PRO A 229 4.24 20.95 2.68
CA PRO A 229 4.17 20.75 4.14
C PRO A 229 4.55 19.32 4.57
N ILE A 230 4.30 18.30 3.74
CA ILE A 230 4.71 16.91 4.01
C ILE A 230 6.24 16.82 4.00
N HIS A 231 6.88 17.34 2.96
CA HIS A 231 8.34 17.39 2.85
C HIS A 231 8.97 18.25 3.96
N ALA A 232 8.36 19.38 4.30
CA ALA A 232 8.83 20.24 5.40
C ALA A 232 8.79 19.52 6.76
N ALA A 233 7.87 18.56 6.94
CA ALA A 233 7.80 17.69 8.11
C ALA A 233 8.79 16.50 8.04
N GLY A 234 9.66 16.42 7.01
CA GLY A 234 10.62 15.34 6.81
C GLY A 234 10.01 14.02 6.38
N LYS A 235 8.81 14.04 5.81
CA LYS A 235 8.06 12.85 5.38
C LYS A 235 8.01 12.77 3.87
N THR A 236 7.76 11.56 3.35
CA THR A 236 7.49 11.31 1.94
C THR A 236 5.99 11.22 1.66
N ILE A 237 5.60 11.33 0.39
CA ILE A 237 4.21 11.22 -0.05
C ILE A 237 4.05 10.14 -1.11
N ASP A 238 2.99 9.34 -0.98
CA ASP A 238 2.47 8.45 -2.02
C ASP A 238 1.15 8.98 -2.56
N ALA A 239 1.03 9.05 -3.88
CA ALA A 239 -0.22 9.40 -4.56
C ALA A 239 -0.87 8.13 -5.15
N TRP A 240 -2.02 7.72 -4.63
CA TRP A 240 -2.72 6.50 -5.04
C TRP A 240 -4.07 6.80 -5.68
N THR A 241 -4.64 6.02 -6.61
CA THR A 241 -4.10 4.92 -7.41
C THR A 241 -4.34 5.23 -8.88
N ILE A 242 -3.31 5.26 -9.68
CA ILE A 242 -3.43 5.36 -11.15
C ILE A 242 -3.77 3.97 -11.69
N ARG A 243 -5.01 3.76 -12.09
CA ARG A 243 -5.53 2.43 -12.46
C ARG A 243 -5.25 2.04 -13.91
N GLN A 244 -5.17 3.00 -14.80
CA GLN A 244 -5.02 2.76 -16.24
C GLN A 244 -4.05 3.76 -16.84
N VAL A 245 -3.25 3.33 -17.81
CA VAL A 245 -2.37 4.19 -18.59
C VAL A 245 -3.13 4.70 -19.82
N THR A 246 -3.58 5.93 -19.75
CA THR A 246 -4.33 6.64 -20.79
C THR A 246 -3.73 8.04 -21.00
N PRO A 247 -4.03 8.74 -22.10
CA PRO A 247 -3.59 10.14 -22.25
C PRO A 247 -3.96 11.03 -21.06
N ALA A 248 -5.18 10.88 -20.53
CA ALA A 248 -5.64 11.67 -19.38
C ALA A 248 -4.87 11.34 -18.10
N SER A 249 -4.63 10.06 -17.80
CA SER A 249 -3.85 9.68 -16.62
C SER A 249 -2.37 10.05 -16.75
N LEU A 250 -1.81 10.05 -17.96
CA LEU A 250 -0.44 10.53 -18.19
C LEU A 250 -0.31 12.03 -17.89
N GLU A 251 -1.28 12.84 -18.31
CA GLU A 251 -1.32 14.27 -17.95
C GLU A 251 -1.40 14.47 -16.43
N GLN A 252 -2.22 13.69 -15.73
CA GLN A 252 -2.31 13.71 -14.28
C GLN A 252 -0.97 13.31 -13.62
N VAL A 253 -0.34 12.26 -14.12
CA VAL A 253 0.97 11.79 -13.62
C VAL A 253 2.06 12.84 -13.83
N GLU A 254 2.14 13.48 -14.98
CA GLU A 254 3.12 14.56 -15.21
C GLU A 254 2.93 15.73 -14.22
N ARG A 255 1.70 16.06 -13.85
CA ARG A 255 1.41 17.05 -12.80
C ARG A 255 1.88 16.57 -11.42
N LEU A 256 1.64 15.30 -11.05
CA LEU A 256 2.15 14.71 -9.81
C LEU A 256 3.67 14.73 -9.77
N LEU A 257 4.33 14.40 -10.88
CA LEU A 257 5.79 14.47 -11.01
C LEU A 257 6.32 15.91 -10.85
N ALA A 258 5.61 16.90 -11.43
CA ALA A 258 5.95 18.33 -11.27
C ALA A 258 5.82 18.80 -9.82
N LEU A 259 4.85 18.31 -9.07
CA LEU A 259 4.66 18.52 -7.63
C LEU A 259 5.69 17.77 -6.78
N LYS A 260 6.52 16.91 -7.37
CA LYS A 260 7.56 16.11 -6.71
C LYS A 260 7.00 15.12 -5.68
N VAL A 261 5.91 14.42 -6.03
CA VAL A 261 5.49 13.28 -5.20
C VAL A 261 6.59 12.21 -5.22
N ASP A 262 6.82 11.55 -4.09
CA ASP A 262 7.93 10.59 -3.96
C ASP A 262 7.56 9.21 -4.48
N GLN A 263 6.26 8.91 -4.52
CA GLN A 263 5.74 7.62 -4.98
C GLN A 263 4.37 7.79 -5.64
N ILE A 264 4.12 7.03 -6.68
CA ILE A 264 2.81 6.90 -7.34
C ILE A 264 2.41 5.43 -7.31
N THR A 265 1.30 5.15 -6.67
CA THR A 265 0.67 3.82 -6.68
C THR A 265 -0.07 3.60 -8.00
N THR A 266 0.21 2.51 -8.69
CA THR A 266 -0.42 2.22 -9.97
C THR A 266 -0.69 0.72 -10.18
N ASP A 267 -1.75 0.42 -10.95
CA ASP A 267 -2.07 -0.95 -11.38
C ASP A 267 -1.17 -1.43 -12.54
N ASP A 268 -0.46 -0.50 -13.21
CA ASP A 268 0.39 -0.81 -14.37
C ASP A 268 1.72 -0.03 -14.33
N PRO A 269 2.61 -0.33 -13.40
CA PRO A 269 3.91 0.35 -13.32
C PRO A 269 4.77 0.15 -14.58
N GLU A 270 4.68 -1.01 -15.25
CA GLU A 270 5.42 -1.27 -16.48
C GLU A 270 4.90 -0.41 -17.63
N GLY A 271 3.57 -0.36 -17.83
CA GLY A 271 2.96 0.47 -18.85
C GLY A 271 3.16 1.96 -18.59
N LEU A 272 3.04 2.39 -17.33
CA LEU A 272 3.27 3.78 -16.95
C LEU A 272 4.72 4.20 -17.17
N HIS A 273 5.69 3.37 -16.74
CA HIS A 273 7.10 3.64 -16.97
C HIS A 273 7.42 3.73 -18.47
N ALA A 274 6.89 2.82 -19.29
CA ALA A 274 7.12 2.83 -20.74
C ALA A 274 6.53 4.08 -21.40
N ALA A 275 5.35 4.55 -20.95
CA ALA A 275 4.70 5.73 -21.51
C ALA A 275 5.36 7.06 -21.08
N LEU A 276 6.07 7.08 -19.95
CA LEU A 276 6.79 8.24 -19.41
C LEU A 276 8.28 8.27 -19.82
N ALA A 277 8.76 7.22 -20.48
CA ALA A 277 10.13 7.19 -21.00
C ALA A 277 10.31 8.29 -22.05
N PRO A 278 11.49 8.98 -22.08
CA PRO A 278 11.79 10.05 -23.02
C PRO A 278 11.85 9.58 -24.47
#